data_4357a85e9761a89927a39b846a55a5a6
#
_entry.id   4357a85e9761a89927a39b846a55a5a6
#
_cell.length_a   1.000
_cell.length_b   1.000
_cell.length_c   1.000
_cell.angle_alpha   90.00
_cell.angle_beta   90.00
_cell.angle_gamma   90.00
#
_symmetry.space_group_name_H-M   'P 1'
#
loop_
_entity.id
_entity.type
_entity.pdbx_description
1 polymer ?
#
loop_
_entity_poly.entity_id
_entity_poly.type
_entity_poly.pdbx_seq_one_letter_code
_entity_poly.pdbx_strand_id
1 'polypeptide(L)'
;YLCNAELHYQFPAALGETAEQALAAFTDPLARQQYLDFLLNRNFHQALLVGDDSARPGELDYERFTRLALFADLSPPRKLELRKTKPQLFTDSAGERHAVSHPLTRAVLTRLSQVYPQAVDYAVLESGAQRQVAETGDPRLAGQVEHLFGELFQLFAQGVVSASCHAGGAPPAPLLPARATALALAEAATGRLVDSRHASLRLDPLSALAVQSFDGRRDDAAIAAVLRDAGASAVRAVPDVLRRMLARRGALRS
;
A
#
# COMPACT_ATOMS: atom_id res chain seq x y z
N TYR A 1 -0.18 13.06 -26.33
CA TYR A 1 -0.27 13.07 -24.86
C TYR A 1 -1.53 12.36 -24.41
N LEU A 2 -1.41 11.36 -23.55
CA LEU A 2 -2.53 10.65 -22.95
C LEU A 2 -2.83 11.22 -21.56
N CYS A 3 -1.87 11.12 -20.67
CA CYS A 3 -1.98 11.63 -19.30
C CYS A 3 -0.60 11.75 -18.63
N ASN A 4 -0.58 12.32 -17.45
CA ASN A 4 0.58 12.26 -16.57
C ASN A 4 0.76 10.82 -16.03
N ALA A 5 1.98 10.32 -16.01
CA ALA A 5 2.27 8.98 -15.48
C ALA A 5 2.27 8.94 -13.94
N GLU A 6 2.40 10.10 -13.28
CA GLU A 6 2.36 10.22 -11.82
C GLU A 6 0.93 10.40 -11.36
N LEU A 7 0.41 9.40 -10.68
CA LEU A 7 -1.02 9.25 -10.37
C LEU A 7 -1.61 10.43 -9.58
N HIS A 8 -0.94 10.87 -8.52
CA HIS A 8 -1.44 11.93 -7.65
C HIS A 8 -1.56 13.29 -8.34
N TYR A 9 -0.87 13.50 -9.46
CA TYR A 9 -1.02 14.72 -10.27
C TYR A 9 -2.15 14.63 -11.31
N GLN A 10 -2.82 13.51 -11.42
CA GLN A 10 -4.00 13.37 -12.26
C GLN A 10 -5.27 13.87 -11.58
N PHE A 11 -5.24 14.05 -10.26
CA PHE A 11 -6.40 14.43 -9.45
C PHE A 11 -6.18 15.79 -8.77
N PRO A 12 -6.43 16.91 -9.48
CA PRO A 12 -6.25 18.26 -8.93
C PRO A 12 -7.04 18.52 -7.63
N ALA A 13 -8.17 17.83 -7.43
CA ALA A 13 -8.95 17.90 -6.20
C ALA A 13 -8.13 17.51 -4.95
N ALA A 14 -7.10 16.67 -5.09
CA ALA A 14 -6.17 16.35 -4.01
C ALA A 14 -5.33 17.55 -3.54
N LEU A 15 -5.22 18.60 -4.37
CA LEU A 15 -4.50 19.84 -4.07
C LEU A 15 -5.38 20.91 -3.37
N GLY A 16 -6.66 20.61 -3.19
CA GLY A 16 -7.64 21.50 -2.59
C GLY A 16 -8.49 22.29 -3.59
N GLU A 17 -9.61 22.79 -3.11
CA GLU A 17 -10.67 23.42 -3.90
C GLU A 17 -10.18 24.63 -4.73
N THR A 18 -9.30 25.46 -4.16
CA THR A 18 -8.77 26.65 -4.85
C THR A 18 -7.96 26.27 -6.09
N ALA A 19 -7.14 25.21 -6.02
CA ALA A 19 -6.35 24.74 -7.14
C ALA A 19 -7.26 24.10 -8.21
N GLU A 20 -8.28 23.37 -7.81
CA GLU A 20 -9.26 22.78 -8.71
C GLU A 20 -10.02 23.85 -9.48
N GLN A 21 -10.52 24.90 -8.80
CA GLN A 21 -11.20 26.03 -9.42
C GLN A 21 -10.30 26.78 -10.40
N ALA A 22 -9.04 27.02 -10.04
CA ALA A 22 -8.08 27.67 -10.93
C ALA A 22 -7.82 26.86 -12.20
N LEU A 23 -7.72 25.54 -12.10
CA LEU A 23 -7.48 24.63 -13.21
C LEU A 23 -8.73 24.39 -14.08
N ALA A 24 -9.93 24.59 -13.54
CA ALA A 24 -11.19 24.43 -14.29
C ALA A 24 -11.35 25.44 -15.44
N ALA A 25 -10.64 26.58 -15.40
CA ALA A 25 -10.63 27.57 -16.47
C ALA A 25 -9.93 27.07 -17.75
N PHE A 26 -9.13 26.00 -17.68
CA PHE A 26 -8.38 25.47 -18.82
C PHE A 26 -9.10 24.26 -19.43
N THR A 27 -9.60 24.43 -20.64
CA THR A 27 -10.28 23.37 -21.40
C THR A 27 -9.29 22.47 -22.15
N ASP A 28 -8.13 23.00 -22.54
CA ASP A 28 -7.05 22.20 -23.14
C ASP A 28 -6.32 21.39 -22.07
N PRO A 29 -6.28 20.04 -22.18
CA PRO A 29 -5.61 19.17 -21.20
C PRO A 29 -4.11 19.49 -21.04
N LEU A 30 -3.43 19.88 -22.12
CA LEU A 30 -2.00 20.18 -22.07
C LEU A 30 -1.74 21.50 -21.34
N ALA A 31 -2.50 22.54 -21.65
CA ALA A 31 -2.43 23.81 -20.93
C ALA A 31 -2.75 23.62 -19.45
N ARG A 32 -3.80 22.87 -19.12
CA ARG A 32 -4.16 22.53 -17.74
C ARG A 32 -3.01 21.84 -17.01
N GLN A 33 -2.32 20.90 -17.67
CA GLN A 33 -1.18 20.21 -17.09
C GLN A 33 0.01 21.13 -16.85
N GLN A 34 0.30 22.05 -17.77
CA GLN A 34 1.36 23.04 -17.61
C GLN A 34 1.10 23.98 -16.43
N TYR A 35 -0.14 24.43 -16.25
CA TYR A 35 -0.50 25.24 -15.09
C TYR A 35 -0.40 24.46 -13.78
N LEU A 36 -0.76 23.18 -13.80
CA LEU A 36 -0.56 22.30 -12.66
C LEU A 36 0.93 22.18 -12.28
N ASP A 37 1.82 22.09 -13.27
CA ASP A 37 3.26 22.06 -13.04
C ASP A 37 3.77 23.36 -12.37
N PHE A 38 3.22 24.53 -12.76
CA PHE A 38 3.54 25.79 -12.07
C PHE A 38 3.03 25.82 -10.62
N LEU A 39 1.80 25.37 -10.37
CA LEU A 39 1.24 25.31 -9.02
C LEU A 39 2.06 24.42 -8.09
N LEU A 40 2.62 23.36 -8.62
CA LEU A 40 3.44 22.38 -7.88
C LEU A 40 4.92 22.70 -7.87
N ASN A 41 5.34 23.83 -8.49
CA ASN A 41 6.75 24.20 -8.70
C ASN A 41 7.58 23.05 -9.31
N ARG A 42 7.01 22.38 -10.32
CA ARG A 42 7.56 21.18 -10.91
C ARG A 42 8.29 21.49 -12.21
N ASN A 43 9.57 21.11 -12.30
CA ASN A 43 10.38 21.34 -13.49
C ASN A 43 10.33 20.18 -14.49
N PHE A 44 10.01 18.97 -14.01
CA PHE A 44 9.95 17.75 -14.82
C PHE A 44 8.71 16.95 -14.47
N HIS A 45 8.09 16.34 -15.47
CA HIS A 45 7.03 15.38 -15.24
C HIS A 45 7.19 14.18 -16.20
N GLN A 46 6.57 13.06 -15.83
CA GLN A 46 6.49 11.86 -16.65
C GLN A 46 5.15 11.85 -17.37
N ALA A 47 5.16 11.71 -18.67
CA ALA A 47 3.96 11.68 -19.50
C ALA A 47 3.81 10.33 -20.20
N LEU A 48 2.59 9.83 -20.30
CA LEU A 48 2.23 8.74 -21.19
C LEU A 48 1.84 9.30 -22.54
N LEU A 49 2.46 8.77 -23.60
CA LEU A 49 2.18 9.15 -25.00
C LEU A 49 1.58 7.95 -25.71
N VAL A 50 0.66 8.23 -26.61
CA VAL A 50 0.04 7.24 -27.52
C VAL A 50 0.11 7.76 -28.95
N GLY A 51 0.03 6.86 -29.94
CA GLY A 51 -0.06 7.25 -31.33
C GLY A 51 -1.33 8.05 -31.62
N ASP A 52 -1.32 8.90 -32.64
CA ASP A 52 -2.45 9.77 -32.97
C ASP A 52 -3.69 8.97 -33.43
N ASP A 53 -3.49 7.77 -33.93
CA ASP A 53 -4.53 6.83 -34.37
C ASP A 53 -5.13 6.02 -33.19
N SER A 54 -4.56 6.14 -32.00
CA SER A 54 -5.04 5.44 -30.82
C SER A 54 -6.33 6.08 -30.28
N ALA A 55 -7.33 5.25 -29.99
CA ALA A 55 -8.54 5.71 -29.33
C ALA A 55 -8.20 6.30 -27.95
N ARG A 56 -8.55 7.56 -27.75
CA ARG A 56 -8.40 8.23 -26.45
C ARG A 56 -9.70 8.08 -25.67
N PRO A 57 -9.67 7.60 -24.42
CA PRO A 57 -10.85 7.70 -23.58
C PRO A 57 -11.16 9.19 -23.37
N GLY A 58 -12.38 9.61 -23.71
CA GLY A 58 -12.78 11.03 -23.62
C GLY A 58 -12.87 11.52 -22.19
N GLU A 59 -13.29 10.64 -21.27
CA GLU A 59 -13.42 10.91 -19.84
C GLU A 59 -12.82 9.78 -19.02
N LEU A 60 -12.36 10.11 -17.80
CA LEU A 60 -11.93 9.11 -16.84
C LEU A 60 -13.14 8.29 -16.39
N ASP A 61 -13.10 7.00 -16.69
CA ASP A 61 -14.11 6.05 -16.22
C ASP A 61 -13.73 5.61 -14.80
N TYR A 62 -14.27 6.30 -13.83
CA TYR A 62 -14.01 6.01 -12.41
C TYR A 62 -14.48 4.61 -11.99
N GLU A 63 -15.46 4.03 -12.70
CA GLU A 63 -15.92 2.67 -12.42
C GLU A 63 -14.86 1.62 -12.76
N ARG A 64 -13.94 1.92 -13.67
CA ARG A 64 -12.79 1.03 -13.95
C ARG A 64 -11.90 0.79 -12.74
N PHE A 65 -11.91 1.69 -11.77
CA PHE A 65 -11.19 1.47 -10.51
C PHE A 65 -11.65 0.18 -9.82
N THR A 66 -12.93 -0.17 -9.89
CA THR A 66 -13.47 -1.40 -9.30
C THR A 66 -13.00 -2.68 -9.99
N ARG A 67 -12.38 -2.58 -11.17
CA ARG A 67 -11.80 -3.72 -11.91
C ARG A 67 -10.33 -3.95 -11.58
N LEU A 68 -9.73 -3.09 -10.76
CA LEU A 68 -8.34 -3.19 -10.37
C LEU A 68 -8.19 -4.06 -9.10
N ALA A 69 -7.01 -4.61 -8.94
CA ALA A 69 -6.58 -5.19 -7.69
C ALA A 69 -5.85 -4.13 -6.86
N LEU A 70 -6.16 -4.02 -5.58
CA LEU A 70 -5.63 -3.01 -4.67
C LEU A 70 -4.61 -3.61 -3.71
N PHE A 71 -3.63 -2.81 -3.30
CA PHE A 71 -2.68 -3.14 -2.25
C PHE A 71 -2.28 -1.88 -1.47
N ALA A 72 -1.90 -2.06 -0.20
CA ALA A 72 -1.46 -0.96 0.64
C ALA A 72 -0.56 -1.48 1.77
N ASP A 73 0.54 -0.76 2.05
CA ASP A 73 1.43 -1.02 3.20
C ASP A 73 1.02 -0.14 4.37
N LEU A 74 0.04 -0.59 5.13
CA LEU A 74 -0.58 0.16 6.22
C LEU A 74 -0.55 -0.64 7.52
N SER A 75 -0.44 0.07 8.63
CA SER A 75 -0.61 -0.47 9.98
C SER A 75 -1.98 -0.05 10.51
N PRO A 76 -2.89 -1.01 10.79
CA PRO A 76 -4.20 -0.71 11.35
C PRO A 76 -4.09 -0.26 12.81
N PRO A 77 -5.12 0.43 13.36
CA PRO A 77 -5.18 0.78 14.77
C PRO A 77 -5.19 -0.48 15.64
N ARG A 78 -4.67 -0.38 16.88
CA ARG A 78 -4.62 -1.51 17.83
C ARG A 78 -5.99 -2.17 18.06
N LYS A 79 -7.06 -1.36 18.08
CA LYS A 79 -8.45 -1.83 18.20
C LYS A 79 -9.24 -1.33 17.01
N LEU A 80 -9.60 -2.24 16.13
CA LEU A 80 -10.45 -1.93 14.98
C LEU A 80 -11.91 -1.80 15.43
N GLU A 81 -12.55 -0.67 15.10
CA GLU A 81 -13.96 -0.41 15.39
C GLU A 81 -14.77 -0.44 14.07
N LEU A 82 -15.69 -1.38 13.94
CA LEU A 82 -16.52 -1.56 12.74
C LEU A 82 -18.00 -1.20 12.93
N ARG A 83 -18.37 -0.72 14.13
CA ARG A 83 -19.77 -0.38 14.46
C ARG A 83 -20.10 1.10 14.27
N LYS A 84 -19.10 1.96 14.14
CA LYS A 84 -19.28 3.43 14.12
C LYS A 84 -18.46 4.03 13.00
N THR A 85 -18.95 5.14 12.48
CA THR A 85 -18.27 5.93 11.44
C THR A 85 -17.28 6.98 12.00
N LYS A 86 -16.95 6.91 13.31
CA LYS A 86 -15.93 7.80 13.90
C LYS A 86 -14.55 7.49 13.30
N PRO A 87 -13.79 8.49 12.82
CA PRO A 87 -12.50 8.26 12.17
C PRO A 87 -11.52 7.46 13.02
N GLN A 88 -10.82 6.51 12.42
CA GLN A 88 -9.67 5.79 12.98
C GLN A 88 -8.44 6.02 12.12
N LEU A 89 -7.27 6.04 12.75
CA LEU A 89 -6.01 6.34 12.10
C LEU A 89 -5.32 5.03 11.65
N PHE A 90 -5.03 4.97 10.37
CA PHE A 90 -4.10 3.99 9.78
C PHE A 90 -2.76 4.69 9.57
N THR A 91 -1.66 3.98 9.77
CA THR A 91 -0.32 4.55 9.62
C THR A 91 0.37 3.83 8.46
N ASP A 92 0.93 4.59 7.52
CA ASP A 92 1.69 4.03 6.41
C ASP A 92 3.16 3.73 6.79
N SER A 93 3.92 3.21 5.84
CA SER A 93 5.33 2.85 6.03
C SER A 93 6.26 4.07 6.23
N ALA A 94 5.81 5.28 5.87
CA ALA A 94 6.51 6.53 6.14
C ALA A 94 6.20 7.09 7.54
N GLY A 95 5.22 6.52 8.24
CA GLY A 95 4.75 6.97 9.55
C GLY A 95 3.65 8.03 9.48
N GLU A 96 3.15 8.35 8.28
CA GLU A 96 2.03 9.27 8.11
C GLU A 96 0.71 8.61 8.52
N ARG A 97 -0.21 9.44 9.03
CA ARG A 97 -1.48 8.98 9.58
C ARG A 97 -2.64 9.40 8.70
N HIS A 98 -3.43 8.43 8.28
CA HIS A 98 -4.58 8.61 7.42
C HIS A 98 -5.86 8.31 8.18
N ALA A 99 -6.76 9.30 8.27
CA ALA A 99 -8.04 9.15 8.96
C ALA A 99 -9.05 8.44 8.04
N VAL A 100 -9.61 7.34 8.50
CA VAL A 100 -10.58 6.52 7.76
C VAL A 100 -11.87 6.44 8.55
N SER A 101 -12.98 6.86 7.96
CA SER A 101 -14.25 7.02 8.65
C SER A 101 -15.17 5.82 8.49
N HIS A 102 -15.26 5.23 7.29
CA HIS A 102 -16.25 4.20 7.03
C HIS A 102 -15.78 2.79 7.46
N PRO A 103 -16.61 1.98 8.14
CA PRO A 103 -16.25 0.63 8.58
C PRO A 103 -15.84 -0.32 7.45
N LEU A 104 -16.49 -0.26 6.28
CA LEU A 104 -16.11 -1.07 5.11
C LEU A 104 -14.67 -0.76 4.67
N THR A 105 -14.31 0.52 4.57
CA THR A 105 -12.96 0.93 4.19
C THR A 105 -11.93 0.46 5.20
N ARG A 106 -12.23 0.54 6.50
CA ARG A 106 -11.35 0.02 7.56
C ARG A 106 -11.15 -1.49 7.46
N ALA A 107 -12.21 -2.24 7.16
CA ALA A 107 -12.11 -3.68 6.94
C ALA A 107 -11.22 -4.00 5.72
N VAL A 108 -11.40 -3.28 4.60
CA VAL A 108 -10.57 -3.41 3.40
C VAL A 108 -9.11 -3.09 3.73
N LEU A 109 -8.81 -1.94 4.33
CA LEU A 109 -7.43 -1.54 4.64
C LEU A 109 -6.77 -2.51 5.62
N THR A 110 -7.51 -3.02 6.59
CA THR A 110 -7.00 -4.07 7.49
C THR A 110 -6.69 -5.35 6.73
N ARG A 111 -7.53 -5.74 5.77
CA ARG A 111 -7.25 -6.90 4.91
C ARG A 111 -6.01 -6.66 4.05
N LEU A 112 -5.89 -5.51 3.41
CA LEU A 112 -4.72 -5.15 2.60
C LEU A 112 -3.44 -5.19 3.43
N SER A 113 -3.45 -4.64 4.65
CA SER A 113 -2.29 -4.67 5.54
C SER A 113 -1.85 -6.10 5.92
N GLN A 114 -2.81 -7.03 6.03
CA GLN A 114 -2.52 -8.43 6.37
C GLN A 114 -1.87 -9.21 5.22
N VAL A 115 -2.21 -8.85 3.99
CA VAL A 115 -1.77 -9.58 2.80
C VAL A 115 -0.69 -8.86 2.00
N TYR A 116 -0.35 -7.61 2.36
CA TYR A 116 0.73 -6.88 1.69
C TYR A 116 1.98 -7.78 1.54
N PRO A 117 2.64 -7.77 0.41
CA PRO A 117 2.51 -6.90 -0.77
C PRO A 117 1.56 -7.42 -1.87
N GLN A 118 0.69 -8.36 -1.56
CA GLN A 118 -0.29 -8.87 -2.51
C GLN A 118 -1.32 -7.81 -2.88
N ALA A 119 -1.67 -7.75 -4.17
CA ALA A 119 -2.84 -7.05 -4.63
C ALA A 119 -4.05 -7.99 -4.58
N VAL A 120 -5.19 -7.48 -4.14
CA VAL A 120 -6.45 -8.22 -4.03
C VAL A 120 -7.50 -7.51 -4.88
N ASP A 121 -8.26 -8.28 -5.67
CA ASP A 121 -9.32 -7.74 -6.50
C ASP A 121 -10.32 -6.92 -5.69
N TYR A 122 -10.73 -5.78 -6.22
CA TYR A 122 -11.69 -4.88 -5.57
C TYR A 122 -12.96 -5.63 -5.14
N ALA A 123 -13.55 -6.44 -6.01
CA ALA A 123 -14.77 -7.20 -5.71
C ALA A 123 -14.60 -8.18 -4.54
N VAL A 124 -13.42 -8.80 -4.41
CA VAL A 124 -13.09 -9.69 -3.28
C VAL A 124 -12.95 -8.88 -1.98
N LEU A 125 -12.35 -7.71 -2.04
CA LEU A 125 -12.23 -6.79 -0.89
C LEU A 125 -13.59 -6.29 -0.44
N GLU A 126 -14.43 -5.85 -1.37
CA GLU A 126 -15.77 -5.35 -1.10
C GLU A 126 -16.64 -6.44 -0.42
N SER A 127 -16.75 -7.62 -1.05
CA SER A 127 -17.54 -8.72 -0.51
C SER A 127 -17.04 -9.21 0.85
N GLY A 128 -15.71 -9.23 1.04
CA GLY A 128 -15.07 -9.57 2.31
C GLY A 128 -15.37 -8.55 3.41
N ALA A 129 -15.29 -7.27 3.09
CA ALA A 129 -15.59 -6.19 4.01
C ALA A 129 -17.07 -6.14 4.41
N GLN A 130 -17.98 -6.31 3.44
CA GLN A 130 -19.41 -6.40 3.71
C GLN A 130 -19.73 -7.52 4.71
N ARG A 131 -19.19 -8.71 4.48
CA ARG A 131 -19.35 -9.85 5.38
C ARG A 131 -18.81 -9.55 6.77
N GLN A 132 -17.59 -9.05 6.87
CA GLN A 132 -16.96 -8.74 8.15
C GLN A 132 -17.74 -7.67 8.93
N VAL A 133 -18.20 -6.61 8.27
CA VAL A 133 -18.98 -5.53 8.91
C VAL A 133 -20.37 -6.06 9.31
N ALA A 134 -20.99 -6.91 8.51
CA ALA A 134 -22.28 -7.52 8.85
C ALA A 134 -22.17 -8.43 10.09
N GLU A 135 -21.10 -9.20 10.22
CA GLU A 135 -20.91 -10.18 11.30
C GLU A 135 -20.40 -9.53 12.61
N THR A 136 -19.47 -8.60 12.51
CA THR A 136 -18.75 -8.07 13.69
C THR A 136 -18.99 -6.58 13.95
N GLY A 137 -19.54 -5.85 12.97
CA GLY A 137 -19.81 -4.42 13.00
C GLY A 137 -21.28 -4.06 13.18
N ASP A 138 -21.72 -3.05 12.43
CA ASP A 138 -23.13 -2.67 12.27
C ASP A 138 -23.62 -3.16 10.90
N PRO A 139 -24.57 -4.11 10.83
CA PRO A 139 -25.07 -4.63 9.56
C PRO A 139 -25.67 -3.56 8.62
N ARG A 140 -26.16 -2.46 9.17
CA ARG A 140 -26.71 -1.34 8.37
C ARG A 140 -25.63 -0.64 7.54
N LEU A 141 -24.38 -0.66 7.99
CA LEU A 141 -23.24 -0.06 7.29
C LEU A 141 -22.64 -0.99 6.23
N ALA A 142 -22.93 -2.29 6.30
CA ALA A 142 -22.41 -3.29 5.35
C ALA A 142 -22.89 -3.08 3.91
N GLY A 143 -24.07 -2.50 3.70
CA GLY A 143 -24.64 -2.23 2.38
C GLY A 143 -24.19 -0.89 1.75
N GLN A 144 -23.44 -0.07 2.46
CA GLN A 144 -23.08 1.30 2.01
C GLN A 144 -21.81 1.30 1.13
N VAL A 145 -21.84 0.55 0.01
CA VAL A 145 -20.69 0.36 -0.88
C VAL A 145 -20.23 1.62 -1.59
N GLU A 146 -21.13 2.58 -1.78
CA GLU A 146 -20.80 3.88 -2.37
C GLU A 146 -19.79 4.65 -1.51
N HIS A 147 -19.93 4.59 -0.19
CA HIS A 147 -18.96 5.18 0.74
C HIS A 147 -17.61 4.46 0.68
N LEU A 148 -17.61 3.14 0.53
CA LEU A 148 -16.39 2.36 0.34
C LEU A 148 -15.65 2.81 -0.92
N PHE A 149 -16.37 2.90 -2.04
CA PHE A 149 -15.78 3.35 -3.30
C PHE A 149 -15.17 4.75 -3.16
N GLY A 150 -15.94 5.72 -2.64
CA GLY A 150 -15.49 7.10 -2.50
C GLY A 150 -14.23 7.24 -1.62
N GLU A 151 -14.22 6.61 -0.44
CA GLU A 151 -13.05 6.66 0.44
C GLU A 151 -11.83 5.93 -0.14
N LEU A 152 -12.02 4.74 -0.75
CA LEU A 152 -10.90 4.01 -1.37
C LEU A 152 -10.33 4.76 -2.58
N PHE A 153 -11.19 5.35 -3.40
CA PHE A 153 -10.74 6.14 -4.54
C PHE A 153 -9.98 7.39 -4.09
N GLN A 154 -10.43 8.06 -3.03
CA GLN A 154 -9.72 9.18 -2.44
C GLN A 154 -8.34 8.76 -1.90
N LEU A 155 -8.25 7.65 -1.17
CA LEU A 155 -6.99 7.11 -0.67
C LEU A 155 -6.04 6.68 -1.81
N PHE A 156 -6.60 6.17 -2.91
CA PHE A 156 -5.84 5.89 -4.12
C PHE A 156 -5.30 7.16 -4.77
N ALA A 157 -6.11 8.20 -4.92
CA ALA A 157 -5.69 9.48 -5.45
C ALA A 157 -4.60 10.16 -4.59
N GLN A 158 -4.61 9.92 -3.28
CA GLN A 158 -3.59 10.39 -2.34
C GLN A 158 -2.32 9.51 -2.31
N GLY A 159 -2.29 8.39 -3.04
CA GLY A 159 -1.16 7.46 -3.06
C GLY A 159 -1.05 6.55 -1.83
N VAL A 160 -2.06 6.56 -0.94
CA VAL A 160 -2.12 5.71 0.27
C VAL A 160 -2.46 4.26 -0.09
N VAL A 161 -3.37 4.09 -1.05
CA VAL A 161 -3.71 2.81 -1.67
C VAL A 161 -3.15 2.80 -3.09
N SER A 162 -2.56 1.71 -3.48
CA SER A 162 -2.04 1.50 -4.84
C SER A 162 -2.89 0.47 -5.58
N ALA A 163 -2.83 0.50 -6.91
CA ALA A 163 -3.58 -0.40 -7.76
C ALA A 163 -2.69 -1.19 -8.73
N SER A 164 -3.16 -2.34 -9.13
CA SER A 164 -2.54 -3.24 -10.11
C SER A 164 -3.61 -3.78 -11.05
N CYS A 165 -3.25 -4.01 -12.32
CA CYS A 165 -4.13 -4.67 -13.28
C CYS A 165 -4.35 -6.17 -12.96
N HIS A 166 -3.56 -6.75 -12.07
CA HIS A 166 -3.63 -8.17 -11.71
C HIS A 166 -3.60 -8.34 -10.20
N ALA A 167 -4.45 -9.21 -9.68
CA ALA A 167 -4.33 -9.71 -8.33
C ALA A 167 -3.00 -10.47 -8.19
N GLY A 168 -2.29 -10.21 -7.10
CA GLY A 168 -1.07 -10.96 -6.78
C GLY A 168 -1.41 -12.35 -6.23
N GLY A 169 -0.71 -13.37 -6.69
CA GLY A 169 -0.74 -14.68 -6.02
C GLY A 169 -0.18 -14.59 -4.59
N ALA A 170 -0.59 -15.52 -3.73
CA ALA A 170 0.02 -15.63 -2.40
C ALA A 170 1.52 -15.85 -2.54
N PRO A 171 2.37 -15.10 -1.80
CA PRO A 171 3.77 -15.42 -1.77
C PRO A 171 3.92 -16.86 -1.29
N PRO A 172 4.79 -17.66 -1.93
CA PRO A 172 5.03 -19.03 -1.48
C PRO A 172 5.49 -19.01 -0.02
N ALA A 173 5.11 -20.05 0.73
CA ALA A 173 5.57 -20.19 2.11
C ALA A 173 7.11 -20.26 2.13
N PRO A 174 7.78 -19.55 3.04
CA PRO A 174 9.23 -19.60 3.12
C PRO A 174 9.68 -21.00 3.55
N LEU A 175 10.77 -21.46 2.96
CA LEU A 175 11.46 -22.69 3.41
C LEU A 175 11.89 -22.55 4.88
N LEU A 176 11.89 -23.64 5.61
CA LEU A 176 12.40 -23.69 6.97
C LEU A 176 13.61 -24.66 7.04
N PRO A 177 14.74 -24.23 7.65
CA PRO A 177 15.03 -22.89 8.19
C PRO A 177 15.01 -21.81 7.11
N ALA A 178 14.48 -20.62 7.47
CA ALA A 178 14.28 -19.54 6.52
C ALA A 178 15.63 -19.01 5.99
N ARG A 179 15.68 -18.69 4.70
CA ARG A 179 16.87 -18.13 4.04
C ARG A 179 16.51 -16.81 3.35
N ALA A 180 17.22 -15.76 3.68
CA ALA A 180 17.08 -14.49 2.97
C ALA A 180 17.59 -14.61 1.52
N THR A 181 16.99 -13.85 0.60
CA THR A 181 17.47 -13.74 -0.77
C THR A 181 18.84 -13.08 -0.80
N ALA A 182 19.64 -13.34 -1.84
CA ALA A 182 20.95 -12.70 -1.98
C ALA A 182 20.84 -11.17 -2.01
N LEU A 183 19.77 -10.65 -2.64
CA LEU A 183 19.48 -9.22 -2.68
C LEU A 183 19.18 -8.69 -1.27
N ALA A 184 18.29 -9.34 -0.53
CA ALA A 184 17.95 -8.93 0.83
C ALA A 184 19.17 -8.91 1.77
N LEU A 185 20.10 -9.87 1.63
CA LEU A 185 21.34 -9.90 2.40
C LEU A 185 22.27 -8.72 2.06
N ALA A 186 22.42 -8.42 0.75
CA ALA A 186 23.26 -7.31 0.29
C ALA A 186 22.68 -5.96 0.75
N GLU A 187 21.37 -5.78 0.65
CA GLU A 187 20.67 -4.56 1.06
C GLU A 187 20.67 -4.36 2.58
N ALA A 188 20.46 -5.43 3.35
CA ALA A 188 20.51 -5.36 4.81
C ALA A 188 21.86 -4.88 5.33
N ALA A 189 22.96 -5.18 4.63
CA ALA A 189 24.28 -4.66 4.97
C ALA A 189 24.39 -3.12 4.87
N THR A 190 23.52 -2.50 4.08
CA THR A 190 23.42 -1.03 3.92
C THR A 190 22.31 -0.40 4.75
N GLY A 191 21.62 -1.18 5.60
CA GLY A 191 20.50 -0.72 6.41
C GLY A 191 19.22 -0.49 5.61
N ARG A 192 19.08 -1.13 4.45
CA ARG A 192 17.91 -1.06 3.57
C ARG A 192 17.40 -2.45 3.21
N LEU A 193 16.16 -2.50 2.75
CA LEU A 193 15.53 -3.65 2.14
C LEU A 193 14.56 -3.16 1.07
N VAL A 194 14.56 -3.77 -0.11
CA VAL A 194 13.56 -3.51 -1.15
C VAL A 194 12.65 -4.71 -1.22
N ASP A 195 11.35 -4.45 -1.19
CA ASP A 195 10.36 -5.53 -1.29
C ASP A 195 10.00 -5.88 -2.74
N SER A 196 9.13 -6.87 -2.93
CA SER A 196 8.68 -7.31 -4.24
C SER A 196 7.85 -6.26 -5.02
N ARG A 197 7.51 -5.15 -4.39
CA ARG A 197 6.86 -3.97 -5.01
C ARG A 197 7.83 -2.83 -5.26
N HIS A 198 9.14 -3.08 -5.09
CA HIS A 198 10.19 -2.07 -5.18
C HIS A 198 10.08 -0.94 -4.13
N ALA A 199 9.28 -1.15 -3.07
CA ALA A 199 9.22 -0.23 -1.96
C ALA A 199 10.45 -0.40 -1.06
N SER A 200 11.11 0.72 -0.73
CA SER A 200 12.30 0.72 0.12
C SER A 200 11.91 0.82 1.59
N LEU A 201 12.41 -0.10 2.39
CA LEU A 201 12.28 -0.13 3.84
C LEU A 201 13.63 0.18 4.47
N ARG A 202 13.68 1.12 5.41
CA ARG A 202 14.85 1.33 6.26
C ARG A 202 14.87 0.31 7.38
N LEU A 203 16.01 -0.32 7.59
CA LEU A 203 16.22 -1.27 8.67
C LEU A 203 17.02 -0.59 9.78
N ASP A 204 16.56 -0.73 11.02
CA ASP A 204 17.40 -0.47 12.18
C ASP A 204 18.49 -1.56 12.30
N PRO A 205 19.58 -1.33 13.07
CA PRO A 205 20.69 -2.26 13.15
C PRO A 205 20.30 -3.68 13.59
N LEU A 206 19.31 -3.83 14.47
CA LEU A 206 18.84 -5.15 14.92
C LEU A 206 18.04 -5.86 13.84
N SER A 207 17.18 -5.13 13.13
CA SER A 207 16.44 -5.66 11.97
C SER A 207 17.39 -6.09 10.85
N ALA A 208 18.43 -5.31 10.56
CA ALA A 208 19.45 -5.66 9.59
C ALA A 208 20.22 -6.94 9.99
N LEU A 209 20.62 -7.04 11.26
CA LEU A 209 21.26 -8.24 11.81
C LEU A 209 20.34 -9.46 11.74
N ALA A 210 19.05 -9.28 12.01
CA ALA A 210 18.06 -10.35 11.89
C ALA A 210 17.94 -10.85 10.45
N VAL A 211 17.85 -9.95 9.44
CA VAL A 211 17.83 -10.33 8.02
C VAL A 211 19.08 -11.13 7.66
N GLN A 212 20.26 -10.69 8.09
CA GLN A 212 21.53 -11.39 7.86
C GLN A 212 21.60 -12.76 8.57
N SER A 213 20.84 -12.95 9.63
CA SER A 213 20.78 -14.20 10.38
C SER A 213 19.89 -15.28 9.75
N PHE A 214 19.03 -14.91 8.77
CA PHE A 214 18.26 -15.85 7.98
C PHE A 214 19.13 -16.51 6.89
N ASP A 215 20.08 -17.36 7.29
CA ASP A 215 21.07 -17.99 6.41
C ASP A 215 20.62 -19.38 5.87
N GLY A 216 19.43 -19.83 6.27
CA GLY A 216 18.91 -21.16 5.93
C GLY A 216 19.47 -22.29 6.80
N ARG A 217 20.20 -21.97 7.86
CA ARG A 217 20.80 -22.93 8.82
C ARG A 217 20.30 -22.72 10.23
N ARG A 218 20.08 -21.47 10.62
CA ARG A 218 19.61 -21.09 11.95
C ARG A 218 18.10 -21.20 12.04
N ASP A 219 17.63 -21.80 13.12
CA ASP A 219 16.22 -21.73 13.52
C ASP A 219 15.90 -20.41 14.24
N ASP A 220 14.63 -20.20 14.53
CA ASP A 220 14.17 -18.98 15.22
C ASP A 220 14.81 -18.82 16.62
N ALA A 221 15.14 -19.91 17.31
CA ALA A 221 15.78 -19.88 18.62
C ALA A 221 17.23 -19.39 18.54
N ALA A 222 17.98 -19.88 17.55
CA ALA A 222 19.36 -19.47 17.28
C ALA A 222 19.41 -17.99 16.81
N ILE A 223 18.47 -17.55 15.98
CA ILE A 223 18.37 -16.14 15.56
C ILE A 223 18.03 -15.26 16.78
N ALA A 224 17.11 -15.70 17.64
CA ALA A 224 16.80 -14.99 18.88
C ALA A 224 18.00 -14.88 19.82
N ALA A 225 18.89 -15.87 19.85
CA ALA A 225 20.14 -15.80 20.63
C ALA A 225 21.07 -14.71 20.08
N VAL A 226 21.31 -14.69 18.74
CA VAL A 226 22.13 -13.66 18.08
C VAL A 226 21.61 -12.26 18.37
N LEU A 227 20.31 -12.05 18.31
CA LEU A 227 19.70 -10.74 18.59
C LEU A 227 19.81 -10.33 20.07
N ARG A 228 19.72 -11.27 21.01
CA ARG A 228 19.95 -11.01 22.44
C ARG A 228 21.37 -10.60 22.70
N ASP A 229 22.34 -11.28 22.12
CA ASP A 229 23.76 -10.99 22.28
C ASP A 229 24.09 -9.60 21.71
N ALA A 230 23.33 -9.12 20.70
CA ALA A 230 23.41 -7.78 20.16
C ALA A 230 22.62 -6.70 20.96
N GLY A 231 22.06 -7.06 22.13
CA GLY A 231 21.43 -6.10 23.04
C GLY A 231 19.91 -5.95 22.89
N ALA A 232 19.23 -6.83 22.17
CA ALA A 232 17.77 -6.80 22.07
C ALA A 232 17.10 -7.32 23.34
N SER A 233 16.29 -6.50 24.02
CA SER A 233 15.70 -6.81 25.32
C SER A 233 14.41 -7.65 25.29
N ALA A 234 13.70 -7.77 24.16
CA ALA A 234 12.40 -8.45 24.06
C ALA A 234 12.33 -9.39 22.84
N VAL A 235 13.12 -10.46 22.82
CA VAL A 235 13.49 -11.19 21.60
C VAL A 235 12.65 -12.43 21.28
N ARG A 236 11.80 -12.95 22.19
CA ARG A 236 11.16 -14.27 21.95
C ARG A 236 10.25 -14.33 20.70
N ALA A 237 9.60 -13.23 20.34
CA ALA A 237 8.67 -13.18 19.21
C ALA A 237 9.26 -12.51 17.94
N VAL A 238 10.41 -11.84 18.09
CA VAL A 238 10.99 -11.02 17.01
C VAL A 238 11.37 -11.84 15.77
N PRO A 239 12.02 -13.03 15.85
CA PRO A 239 12.37 -13.79 14.65
C PRO A 239 11.15 -14.26 13.86
N ASP A 240 10.10 -14.72 14.51
CA ASP A 240 8.89 -15.18 13.82
C ASP A 240 8.12 -14.02 13.18
N VAL A 241 8.03 -12.88 13.86
CA VAL A 241 7.41 -11.66 13.31
C VAL A 241 8.21 -11.15 12.12
N LEU A 242 9.54 -11.05 12.23
CA LEU A 242 10.42 -10.64 11.14
C LEU A 242 10.37 -11.63 9.98
N ARG A 243 10.41 -12.92 10.24
CA ARG A 243 10.30 -13.95 9.21
C ARG A 243 9.00 -13.81 8.42
N ARG A 244 7.86 -13.64 9.10
CA ARG A 244 6.57 -13.40 8.45
C ARG A 244 6.56 -12.10 7.65
N MET A 245 7.10 -11.03 8.19
CA MET A 245 7.22 -9.75 7.49
C MET A 245 8.12 -9.88 6.25
N LEU A 246 9.29 -10.49 6.37
CA LEU A 246 10.23 -10.68 5.28
C LEU A 246 9.71 -11.63 4.21
N ALA A 247 9.01 -12.71 4.61
CA ALA A 247 8.35 -13.62 3.67
C ALA A 247 7.27 -12.89 2.86
N ARG A 248 6.42 -12.09 3.51
CA ARG A 248 5.41 -11.28 2.83
C ARG A 248 6.03 -10.31 1.83
N ARG A 249 7.17 -9.72 2.16
CA ARG A 249 7.88 -8.77 1.28
C ARG A 249 8.74 -9.45 0.20
N GLY A 250 8.74 -10.76 0.11
CA GLY A 250 9.52 -11.50 -0.88
C GLY A 250 11.03 -11.50 -0.60
N ALA A 251 11.45 -11.15 0.61
CA ALA A 251 12.86 -11.10 1.00
C ALA A 251 13.42 -12.48 1.42
N LEU A 252 12.57 -13.48 1.65
CA LEU A 252 12.96 -14.84 1.94
C LEU A 252 12.78 -15.76 0.72
N ARG A 253 13.66 -16.77 0.61
CA ARG A 253 13.51 -17.82 -0.42
C ARG A 253 12.33 -18.73 -0.07
N SER A 254 11.56 -19.05 -1.08
CA SER A 254 10.53 -20.08 -1.10
C SER A 254 11.14 -21.43 -1.44
#